data_454fd66268a0325dc456ad810f1d024c
#
_entry.id   454fd66268a0325dc456ad810f1d024c
#
_cell.length_a   1.000
_cell.length_b   1.000
_cell.length_c   1.000
_cell.angle_alpha   90.00
_cell.angle_beta   90.00
_cell.angle_gamma   90.00
#
_symmetry.space_group_name_H-M   'P 1'
#
loop_
_entity.id
_entity.type
_entity.pdbx_description
1 polymer ?
#
loop_
_entity_poly.entity_id
_entity_poly.type
_entity_poly.pdbx_seq_one_letter_code
_entity_poly.pdbx_strand_id
1 'polypeptide(L)'
;MNDPDGVLLPHGGYEHLRSYKVAEAVYDATVVFCDRFIDKRSRTHDQMVQAARSGVRNISEGSGAAATSRKTEIKLTNVARASLTDELIKDYKSFLIQRGLRVWHKDAPESLEMREHLQRDVAPALPPAPDGTVNLTCLAGLSDFVARAAPELAANAMLCAVNQAAYLLRRQVESQSRDFVEHGGFTERLYAARVHARTANEPDAPVCPSCGKPMRKRTAGKGPHAGQAFWGCSGYPECKGIRGMAEESDRSDKSDKSDKSDRSDSRSSSPAS
;
A
#
# COMPACT_ATOMS: atom_id res chain seq x y z
N MET A 1 -1.91 -1.08 -18.46
CA MET A 1 -0.98 -2.22 -18.46
C MET A 1 -1.73 -3.35 -17.78
N ASN A 2 -2.14 -4.37 -18.51
CA ASN A 2 -2.83 -5.53 -17.92
C ASN A 2 -1.78 -6.36 -17.21
N ASP A 3 -1.92 -6.53 -15.90
CA ASP A 3 -1.15 -7.45 -15.07
C ASP A 3 -1.95 -8.76 -14.96
N PRO A 4 -1.71 -9.76 -15.83
CA PRO A 4 -2.50 -10.98 -15.87
C PRO A 4 -2.33 -11.83 -14.62
N ASP A 5 -1.25 -11.62 -13.86
CA ASP A 5 -0.92 -12.39 -12.65
C ASP A 5 -1.26 -11.65 -11.34
N GLY A 6 -1.78 -10.41 -11.42
CA GLY A 6 -2.15 -9.61 -10.25
C GLY A 6 -0.99 -9.31 -9.30
N VAL A 7 0.25 -9.32 -9.80
CA VAL A 7 1.46 -9.14 -9.00
C VAL A 7 1.67 -7.66 -8.64
N LEU A 8 1.41 -6.76 -9.61
CA LEU A 8 1.50 -5.33 -9.38
C LEU A 8 0.30 -4.84 -8.57
N LEU A 9 0.58 -4.01 -7.59
CA LEU A 9 -0.45 -3.37 -6.78
C LEU A 9 -1.06 -2.18 -7.53
N PRO A 10 -2.33 -1.83 -7.26
CA PRO A 10 -2.88 -0.56 -7.70
C PRO A 10 -1.96 0.58 -7.27
N HIS A 11 -1.67 1.48 -8.16
CA HIS A 11 -0.76 2.62 -7.96
C HIS A 11 -1.26 3.85 -8.72
N GLY A 12 -0.78 5.03 -8.33
CA GLY A 12 -1.30 6.28 -8.85
C GLY A 12 -2.66 6.64 -8.24
N GLY A 13 -3.39 7.53 -8.91
CA GLY A 13 -4.71 7.98 -8.45
C GLY A 13 -4.67 8.85 -7.19
N TYR A 14 -3.50 9.33 -6.78
CA TYR A 14 -3.32 10.19 -5.60
C TYR A 14 -4.10 11.50 -5.71
N GLU A 15 -4.36 12.00 -6.89
CA GLU A 15 -5.13 13.22 -7.15
C GLU A 15 -6.57 13.15 -6.61
N HIS A 16 -7.11 11.94 -6.46
CA HIS A 16 -8.43 11.72 -5.86
C HIS A 16 -8.38 11.67 -4.32
N LEU A 17 -7.21 11.53 -3.73
CA LEU A 17 -7.05 11.45 -2.28
C LEU A 17 -7.33 12.81 -1.64
N ARG A 18 -8.21 12.82 -0.64
CA ARG A 18 -8.50 14.04 0.12
C ARG A 18 -7.25 14.62 0.78
N SER A 19 -6.34 13.76 1.28
CA SER A 19 -5.05 14.17 1.85
C SER A 19 -4.18 14.94 0.86
N TYR A 20 -4.16 14.51 -0.41
CA TYR A 20 -3.43 15.19 -1.47
C TYR A 20 -4.05 16.55 -1.78
N LYS A 21 -5.35 16.62 -2.03
CA LYS A 21 -6.07 17.88 -2.32
C LYS A 21 -5.85 18.95 -1.25
N VAL A 22 -5.92 18.53 0.04
CA VAL A 22 -5.69 19.46 1.14
C VAL A 22 -4.23 19.87 1.22
N ALA A 23 -3.28 18.96 1.01
CA ALA A 23 -1.85 19.29 1.00
C ALA A 23 -1.48 20.22 -0.17
N GLU A 24 -2.07 20.02 -1.35
CA GLU A 24 -1.89 20.89 -2.52
C GLU A 24 -2.42 22.30 -2.27
N ALA A 25 -3.64 22.43 -1.75
CA ALA A 25 -4.20 23.72 -1.36
C ALA A 25 -3.35 24.43 -0.27
N VAL A 26 -2.80 23.67 0.67
CA VAL A 26 -1.85 24.19 1.67
C VAL A 26 -0.57 24.68 1.00
N TYR A 27 -0.01 23.95 0.03
CA TYR A 27 1.18 24.38 -0.68
C TYR A 27 0.95 25.69 -1.42
N ASP A 28 -0.11 25.78 -2.23
CA ASP A 28 -0.43 26.97 -3.01
C ASP A 28 -0.68 28.19 -2.10
N ALA A 29 -1.45 28.01 -1.03
CA ALA A 29 -1.72 29.07 -0.07
C ALA A 29 -0.47 29.45 0.76
N THR A 30 0.46 28.50 1.00
CA THR A 30 1.74 28.83 1.67
C THR A 30 2.61 29.73 0.82
N VAL A 31 2.66 29.52 -0.50
CA VAL A 31 3.38 30.42 -1.42
C VAL A 31 2.82 31.83 -1.31
N VAL A 32 1.49 31.98 -1.40
CA VAL A 32 0.81 33.29 -1.27
C VAL A 32 1.06 33.90 0.10
N PHE A 33 1.01 33.12 1.18
CA PHE A 33 1.28 33.61 2.54
C PHE A 33 2.72 34.13 2.68
N CYS A 34 3.69 33.35 2.22
CA CYS A 34 5.11 33.73 2.30
C CYS A 34 5.39 34.99 1.49
N ASP A 35 4.86 35.11 0.27
CA ASP A 35 5.03 36.28 -0.58
C ASP A 35 4.46 37.56 0.05
N ARG A 36 3.40 37.45 0.87
CA ARG A 36 2.76 38.59 1.52
C ARG A 36 3.39 38.99 2.85
N PHE A 37 3.79 38.00 3.67
CA PHE A 37 4.05 38.23 5.08
C PHE A 37 5.47 37.91 5.53
N ILE A 38 6.25 37.23 4.72
CA ILE A 38 7.63 36.82 5.03
C ILE A 38 8.58 37.59 4.06
N ASP A 39 9.67 38.09 4.59
CA ASP A 39 10.69 38.69 3.74
C ASP A 39 11.24 37.66 2.75
N LYS A 40 11.20 37.96 1.46
CA LYS A 40 11.68 37.10 0.37
C LYS A 40 13.17 36.73 0.49
N ARG A 41 13.95 37.53 1.23
CA ARG A 41 15.36 37.24 1.52
C ARG A 41 15.55 36.41 2.76
N SER A 42 14.47 36.16 3.50
CA SER A 42 14.49 35.32 4.69
C SER A 42 14.55 33.84 4.32
N ARG A 43 15.45 33.13 4.96
CA ARG A 43 15.52 31.65 4.84
C ARG A 43 14.21 30.97 5.23
N THR A 44 13.43 31.58 6.12
CA THR A 44 12.11 31.10 6.54
C THR A 44 11.15 31.02 5.36
N HIS A 45 11.19 32.02 4.42
CA HIS A 45 10.37 31.97 3.22
C HIS A 45 10.58 30.70 2.43
N ASP A 46 11.82 30.38 2.08
CA ASP A 46 12.16 29.19 1.31
C ASP A 46 11.87 27.89 2.07
N GLN A 47 12.13 27.87 3.38
CA GLN A 47 11.88 26.70 4.23
C GLN A 47 10.39 26.37 4.32
N MET A 48 9.52 27.36 4.54
CA MET A 48 8.07 27.15 4.58
C MET A 48 7.53 26.63 3.25
N VAL A 49 7.92 27.26 2.14
CA VAL A 49 7.52 26.82 0.80
C VAL A 49 8.02 25.40 0.51
N GLN A 50 9.27 25.10 0.89
CA GLN A 50 9.87 23.77 0.70
C GLN A 50 9.19 22.71 1.55
N ALA A 51 8.85 23.01 2.81
CA ALA A 51 8.13 22.09 3.68
C ALA A 51 6.74 21.74 3.12
N ALA A 52 5.99 22.75 2.65
CA ALA A 52 4.69 22.54 2.02
C ALA A 52 4.81 21.72 0.73
N ARG A 53 5.78 22.05 -0.14
CA ARG A 53 6.07 21.32 -1.37
C ARG A 53 6.47 19.87 -1.09
N SER A 54 7.30 19.64 -0.07
CA SER A 54 7.71 18.29 0.35
C SER A 54 6.50 17.45 0.76
N GLY A 55 5.54 18.04 1.48
CA GLY A 55 4.27 17.38 1.81
C GLY A 55 3.57 16.83 0.57
N VAL A 56 3.35 17.67 -0.44
CA VAL A 56 2.65 17.28 -1.69
C VAL A 56 3.43 16.21 -2.47
N ARG A 57 4.74 16.44 -2.66
CA ARG A 57 5.59 15.57 -3.47
C ARG A 57 5.70 14.16 -2.90
N ASN A 58 5.90 14.04 -1.60
CA ASN A 58 6.00 12.74 -0.96
C ASN A 58 4.69 11.93 -1.03
N ILE A 59 3.51 12.57 -1.09
CA ILE A 59 2.25 11.86 -1.32
C ILE A 59 2.22 11.27 -2.73
N SER A 60 2.55 12.06 -3.75
CA SER A 60 2.54 11.61 -5.15
C SER A 60 3.59 10.53 -5.42
N GLU A 61 4.81 10.71 -4.92
CA GLU A 61 5.90 9.74 -5.04
C GLU A 61 5.60 8.43 -4.30
N GLY A 62 5.00 8.53 -3.10
CA GLY A 62 4.55 7.36 -2.34
C GLY A 62 3.51 6.55 -3.09
N SER A 63 2.52 7.23 -3.66
CA SER A 63 1.48 6.59 -4.49
C SER A 63 2.07 5.94 -5.75
N GLY A 64 3.04 6.57 -6.40
CA GLY A 64 3.76 5.97 -7.52
C GLY A 64 4.56 4.73 -7.13
N ALA A 65 5.20 4.75 -5.97
CA ALA A 65 5.98 3.63 -5.45
C ALA A 65 5.12 2.44 -4.99
N ALA A 66 3.82 2.64 -4.76
CA ALA A 66 2.90 1.63 -4.21
C ALA A 66 2.84 0.35 -5.07
N ALA A 67 3.05 0.45 -6.40
CA ALA A 67 3.07 -0.68 -7.31
C ALA A 67 4.05 -1.77 -6.90
N THR A 68 5.23 -1.37 -6.44
CA THR A 68 6.36 -2.27 -6.17
C THR A 68 6.79 -2.29 -4.71
N SER A 69 6.39 -1.31 -3.90
CA SER A 69 6.81 -1.21 -2.51
C SER A 69 5.81 -0.49 -1.62
N ARG A 70 4.91 -1.22 -0.98
CA ARG A 70 4.01 -0.69 0.06
C ARG A 70 4.78 -0.06 1.22
N LYS A 71 5.93 -0.63 1.58
CA LYS A 71 6.79 -0.07 2.63
C LYS A 71 7.29 1.34 2.27
N THR A 72 7.65 1.57 1.01
CA THR A 72 8.08 2.89 0.52
C THR A 72 6.90 3.88 0.50
N GLU A 73 5.73 3.44 0.07
CA GLU A 73 4.50 4.25 0.10
C GLU A 73 4.21 4.75 1.53
N ILE A 74 4.16 3.84 2.50
CA ILE A 74 3.92 4.17 3.92
C ILE A 74 4.98 5.15 4.43
N LYS A 75 6.26 4.90 4.11
CA LYS A 75 7.37 5.77 4.52
C LYS A 75 7.22 7.18 3.97
N LEU A 76 6.94 7.33 2.67
CA LEU A 76 6.81 8.63 2.02
C LEU A 76 5.55 9.38 2.49
N THR A 77 4.43 8.69 2.69
CA THR A 77 3.23 9.29 3.30
C THR A 77 3.52 9.82 4.71
N ASN A 78 4.32 9.09 5.51
CA ASN A 78 4.72 9.57 6.83
C ASN A 78 5.71 10.74 6.77
N VAL A 79 6.62 10.78 5.80
CA VAL A 79 7.51 11.94 5.55
C VAL A 79 6.70 13.17 5.17
N ALA A 80 5.70 13.02 4.29
CA ALA A 80 4.77 14.10 3.95
C ALA A 80 4.10 14.68 5.20
N ARG A 81 3.59 13.80 6.08
CA ARG A 81 3.01 14.22 7.36
C ARG A 81 4.01 14.98 8.24
N ALA A 82 5.24 14.47 8.37
CA ALA A 82 6.27 15.08 9.20
C ALA A 82 6.65 16.49 8.71
N SER A 83 6.83 16.68 7.39
CA SER A 83 7.12 18.00 6.81
C SER A 83 6.03 19.02 7.16
N LEU A 84 4.76 18.62 7.13
CA LEU A 84 3.66 19.50 7.49
C LEU A 84 3.60 19.79 9.01
N THR A 85 3.82 18.75 9.87
CA THR A 85 3.66 18.90 11.32
C THR A 85 4.88 19.47 12.02
N ASP A 86 6.06 19.00 11.64
CA ASP A 86 7.28 19.30 12.39
C ASP A 86 8.00 20.57 11.91
N GLU A 87 7.68 21.00 10.70
CA GLU A 87 8.21 22.22 10.11
C GLU A 87 7.10 23.27 9.97
N LEU A 88 6.18 23.11 9.04
CA LEU A 88 5.23 24.14 8.63
C LEU A 88 4.30 24.63 9.77
N ILE A 89 3.77 23.74 10.60
CA ILE A 89 2.95 24.16 11.76
C ILE A 89 3.77 25.04 12.72
N LYS A 90 5.03 24.70 12.95
CA LYS A 90 5.88 25.46 13.84
C LYS A 90 6.16 26.87 13.29
N ASP A 91 6.37 26.97 11.99
CA ASP A 91 6.63 28.25 11.34
C ASP A 91 5.42 29.18 11.40
N TYR A 92 4.22 28.70 11.11
CA TYR A 92 2.99 29.49 11.27
C TYR A 92 2.74 29.94 12.70
N LYS A 93 2.98 29.06 13.68
CA LYS A 93 2.87 29.41 15.10
C LYS A 93 3.91 30.47 15.48
N SER A 94 5.16 30.28 15.05
CA SER A 94 6.24 31.23 15.30
C SER A 94 5.92 32.60 14.70
N PHE A 95 5.38 32.64 13.47
CA PHE A 95 4.94 33.87 12.83
C PHE A 95 3.91 34.63 13.67
N LEU A 96 2.89 33.95 14.20
CA LEU A 96 1.87 34.57 15.05
C LEU A 96 2.48 35.08 16.36
N ILE A 97 3.25 34.25 17.05
CA ILE A 97 3.83 34.57 18.37
C ILE A 97 4.80 35.78 18.27
N GLN A 98 5.68 35.77 17.27
CA GLN A 98 6.68 36.87 17.08
C GLN A 98 6.04 38.20 16.77
N ARG A 99 4.80 38.23 16.27
CA ARG A 99 4.05 39.45 15.97
C ARG A 99 3.02 39.82 17.04
N GLY A 100 2.98 39.07 18.15
CA GLY A 100 2.00 39.30 19.20
C GLY A 100 0.54 39.00 18.77
N LEU A 101 0.37 38.19 17.73
CA LEU A 101 -0.93 37.78 17.18
C LEU A 101 -1.46 36.56 17.92
N ARG A 102 -2.80 36.44 17.99
CA ARG A 102 -3.44 35.34 18.70
C ARG A 102 -3.32 34.02 17.90
N VAL A 103 -2.87 32.97 18.56
CA VAL A 103 -2.99 31.59 18.06
C VAL A 103 -4.34 31.05 18.53
N TRP A 104 -5.21 30.65 17.61
CA TRP A 104 -6.50 30.12 17.95
C TRP A 104 -6.39 28.76 18.64
N HIS A 105 -7.17 28.59 19.70
CA HIS A 105 -7.31 27.28 20.30
C HIS A 105 -8.06 26.34 19.34
N LYS A 106 -7.73 25.04 19.38
CA LYS A 106 -8.37 24.04 18.50
C LYS A 106 -9.89 23.99 18.60
N ASP A 107 -10.45 24.33 19.76
CA ASP A 107 -11.89 24.31 20.03
C ASP A 107 -12.52 25.72 20.01
N ALA A 108 -11.77 26.73 19.59
CA ALA A 108 -12.30 28.06 19.40
C ALA A 108 -13.34 28.08 18.26
N PRO A 109 -14.40 28.87 18.38
CA PRO A 109 -15.45 28.96 17.36
C PRO A 109 -14.88 29.22 15.96
N GLU A 110 -13.90 30.11 15.85
CA GLU A 110 -13.23 30.46 14.60
C GLU A 110 -12.49 29.26 13.99
N SER A 111 -11.86 28.43 14.84
CA SER A 111 -11.17 27.21 14.38
C SER A 111 -12.16 26.13 13.92
N LEU A 112 -13.32 26.04 14.55
CA LEU A 112 -14.37 25.09 14.18
C LEU A 112 -14.98 25.46 12.84
N GLU A 113 -15.39 26.72 12.68
CA GLU A 113 -15.91 27.27 11.43
C GLU A 113 -14.91 27.13 10.27
N MET A 114 -13.68 27.51 10.50
CA MET A 114 -12.61 27.36 9.48
C MET A 114 -12.45 25.92 9.02
N ARG A 115 -12.47 24.96 9.95
CA ARG A 115 -12.37 23.52 9.62
C ARG A 115 -13.58 23.02 8.84
N GLU A 116 -14.77 23.53 9.14
CA GLU A 116 -15.97 23.18 8.38
C GLU A 116 -15.87 23.67 6.93
N HIS A 117 -15.43 24.91 6.72
CA HIS A 117 -15.20 25.44 5.38
C HIS A 117 -14.14 24.66 4.59
N LEU A 118 -13.05 24.28 5.24
CA LEU A 118 -11.99 23.46 4.65
C LEU A 118 -12.40 22.03 4.32
N GLN A 119 -13.52 21.54 4.87
CA GLN A 119 -14.07 20.21 4.50
C GLN A 119 -14.80 20.23 3.17
N ARG A 120 -15.21 21.40 2.67
CA ARG A 120 -15.90 21.55 1.40
C ARG A 120 -14.88 21.73 0.27
N ASP A 121 -15.04 20.99 -0.82
CA ASP A 121 -14.15 21.12 -1.98
C ASP A 121 -14.53 22.34 -2.85
N VAL A 122 -15.81 22.62 -2.95
CA VAL A 122 -16.36 23.69 -3.80
C VAL A 122 -17.15 24.67 -2.93
N ALA A 123 -17.07 25.94 -3.28
CA ALA A 123 -17.84 26.99 -2.63
C ALA A 123 -19.36 26.74 -2.81
N PRO A 124 -20.18 26.88 -1.76
CA PRO A 124 -21.60 27.01 -1.94
C PRO A 124 -21.89 28.28 -2.79
N ALA A 125 -22.95 28.22 -3.58
CA ALA A 125 -23.41 29.40 -4.35
C ALA A 125 -24.00 30.46 -3.40
N LEU A 126 -23.09 31.20 -2.74
CA LEU A 126 -23.45 32.31 -1.87
C LEU A 126 -23.10 33.63 -2.56
N PRO A 127 -23.95 34.67 -2.45
CA PRO A 127 -23.60 35.98 -2.92
C PRO A 127 -22.40 36.54 -2.14
N PRO A 128 -21.55 37.37 -2.76
CA PRO A 128 -20.45 38.02 -2.06
C PRO A 128 -20.97 38.83 -0.88
N ALA A 129 -20.20 38.83 0.23
CA ALA A 129 -20.56 39.57 1.43
C ALA A 129 -20.68 41.09 1.08
N PRO A 130 -21.77 41.75 1.49
CA PRO A 130 -22.03 43.17 1.11
C PRO A 130 -20.99 44.16 1.64
N ASP A 131 -20.29 43.79 2.70
CA ASP A 131 -19.29 44.59 3.41
C ASP A 131 -17.84 44.39 2.91
N GLY A 132 -17.66 43.57 1.85
CA GLY A 132 -16.34 43.26 1.34
C GLY A 132 -15.51 42.29 2.24
N THR A 133 -16.14 41.71 3.28
CA THR A 133 -15.46 40.78 4.16
C THR A 133 -15.04 39.54 3.36
N VAL A 134 -13.79 39.13 3.52
CA VAL A 134 -13.26 37.93 2.89
C VAL A 134 -13.51 36.75 3.77
N ASN A 135 -14.46 35.91 3.38
CA ASN A 135 -14.77 34.66 4.07
C ASN A 135 -14.26 33.46 3.27
N LEU A 136 -13.55 32.54 3.95
CA LEU A 136 -13.25 31.24 3.38
C LEU A 136 -14.55 30.43 3.34
N THR A 137 -14.90 29.91 2.17
CA THR A 137 -16.13 29.12 1.99
C THR A 137 -15.84 27.67 1.65
N CYS A 138 -14.66 27.38 1.09
CA CYS A 138 -14.23 26.05 0.69
C CYS A 138 -12.71 25.96 0.57
N LEU A 139 -12.21 24.74 0.42
CA LEU A 139 -10.78 24.45 0.27
C LEU A 139 -10.17 25.16 -0.96
N ALA A 140 -10.86 25.14 -2.10
CA ALA A 140 -10.36 25.76 -3.35
C ALA A 140 -10.16 27.28 -3.21
N GLY A 141 -10.88 27.93 -2.31
CA GLY A 141 -10.75 29.37 -2.04
C GLY A 141 -9.61 29.74 -1.08
N LEU A 142 -8.83 28.79 -0.57
CA LEU A 142 -7.85 29.04 0.49
C LEU A 142 -6.78 30.03 0.09
N SER A 143 -6.21 29.93 -1.11
CA SER A 143 -5.18 30.84 -1.62
C SER A 143 -5.72 32.27 -1.78
N ASP A 144 -6.93 32.42 -2.34
CA ASP A 144 -7.59 33.72 -2.48
C ASP A 144 -7.94 34.35 -1.14
N PHE A 145 -8.36 33.53 -0.19
CA PHE A 145 -8.59 33.96 1.19
C PHE A 145 -7.30 34.48 1.83
N VAL A 146 -6.21 33.69 1.77
CA VAL A 146 -4.90 34.08 2.31
C VAL A 146 -4.36 35.33 1.61
N ALA A 147 -4.63 35.50 0.31
CA ALA A 147 -4.23 36.67 -0.44
C ALA A 147 -4.87 37.97 0.07
N ARG A 148 -6.01 37.93 0.76
CA ARG A 148 -6.77 39.12 1.16
C ARG A 148 -6.95 39.29 2.67
N ALA A 149 -6.89 38.16 3.43
CA ALA A 149 -7.11 38.16 4.87
C ALA A 149 -6.02 38.93 5.66
N ALA A 150 -6.37 39.42 6.84
CA ALA A 150 -5.41 39.97 7.79
C ALA A 150 -4.39 38.91 8.25
N PRO A 151 -3.17 39.31 8.66
CA PRO A 151 -2.09 38.35 8.98
C PRO A 151 -2.49 37.28 10.03
N GLU A 152 -3.21 37.69 11.08
CA GLU A 152 -3.67 36.75 12.12
C GLU A 152 -4.65 35.74 11.56
N LEU A 153 -5.63 36.21 10.79
CA LEU A 153 -6.65 35.36 10.20
C LEU A 153 -6.05 34.40 9.15
N ALA A 154 -5.18 34.91 8.29
CA ALA A 154 -4.48 34.10 7.29
C ALA A 154 -3.64 32.99 7.93
N ALA A 155 -2.81 33.32 8.93
CA ALA A 155 -1.94 32.35 9.59
C ALA A 155 -2.72 31.26 10.36
N ASN A 156 -3.81 31.64 11.03
CA ASN A 156 -4.67 30.69 11.74
C ASN A 156 -5.46 29.80 10.77
N ALA A 157 -5.94 30.32 9.64
CA ALA A 157 -6.54 29.51 8.58
C ALA A 157 -5.56 28.47 8.04
N MET A 158 -4.31 28.88 7.78
CA MET A 158 -3.25 27.97 7.37
C MET A 158 -2.96 26.90 8.43
N LEU A 159 -2.91 27.26 9.71
CA LEU A 159 -2.79 26.27 10.80
C LEU A 159 -3.94 25.25 10.79
N CYS A 160 -5.18 25.68 10.56
CA CYS A 160 -6.31 24.78 10.45
C CYS A 160 -6.16 23.84 9.25
N ALA A 161 -5.78 24.35 8.08
CA ALA A 161 -5.59 23.56 6.87
C ALA A 161 -4.44 22.55 6.99
N VAL A 162 -3.28 22.96 7.52
CA VAL A 162 -2.13 22.07 7.75
C VAL A 162 -2.46 20.97 8.75
N ASN A 163 -3.15 21.30 9.84
CA ASN A 163 -3.60 20.29 10.81
C ASN A 163 -4.58 19.28 10.19
N GLN A 164 -5.45 19.74 9.29
CA GLN A 164 -6.36 18.85 8.56
C GLN A 164 -5.59 17.91 7.62
N ALA A 165 -4.64 18.43 6.85
CA ALA A 165 -3.77 17.61 6.00
C ALA A 165 -3.01 16.55 6.83
N ALA A 166 -2.42 16.97 7.94
CA ALA A 166 -1.69 16.09 8.85
C ALA A 166 -2.58 14.98 9.44
N TYR A 167 -3.81 15.31 9.83
CA TYR A 167 -4.79 14.34 10.30
C TYR A 167 -5.14 13.31 9.22
N LEU A 168 -5.42 13.76 7.99
CA LEU A 168 -5.74 12.88 6.87
C LEU A 168 -4.56 11.96 6.51
N LEU A 169 -3.34 12.49 6.49
CA LEU A 169 -2.14 11.70 6.25
C LEU A 169 -1.88 10.66 7.33
N ARG A 170 -2.13 11.00 8.60
CA ARG A 170 -2.05 10.02 9.69
C ARG A 170 -3.03 8.86 9.45
N ARG A 171 -4.29 9.16 9.13
CA ARG A 171 -5.30 8.14 8.81
C ARG A 171 -4.91 7.30 7.60
N GLN A 172 -4.29 7.92 6.60
CA GLN A 172 -3.79 7.23 5.42
C GLN A 172 -2.66 6.26 5.78
N VAL A 173 -1.67 6.67 6.58
CA VAL A 173 -0.59 5.79 7.07
C VAL A 173 -1.16 4.60 7.86
N GLU A 174 -2.13 4.85 8.75
CA GLU A 174 -2.80 3.81 9.53
C GLU A 174 -3.52 2.79 8.63
N SER A 175 -4.21 3.27 7.57
CA SER A 175 -4.88 2.41 6.60
C SER A 175 -3.90 1.60 5.76
N GLN A 176 -2.87 2.25 5.21
CA GLN A 176 -1.82 1.61 4.42
C GLN A 176 -1.05 0.55 5.23
N SER A 177 -0.82 0.81 6.52
CA SER A 177 -0.13 -0.13 7.41
C SER A 177 -0.98 -1.37 7.68
N ARG A 178 -2.29 -1.21 7.89
CA ARG A 178 -3.21 -2.36 8.04
C ARG A 178 -3.27 -3.19 6.77
N ASP A 179 -3.47 -2.54 5.61
CA ASP A 179 -3.51 -3.19 4.32
C ASP A 179 -2.22 -3.98 4.04
N PHE A 180 -1.06 -3.42 4.40
CA PHE A 180 0.22 -4.10 4.25
C PHE A 180 0.35 -5.34 5.14
N VAL A 181 -0.16 -5.30 6.38
CA VAL A 181 -0.15 -6.45 7.29
C VAL A 181 -1.11 -7.54 6.82
N GLU A 182 -2.30 -7.16 6.33
CA GLU A 182 -3.33 -8.11 5.90
C GLU A 182 -3.02 -8.78 4.55
N HIS A 183 -2.50 -8.03 3.59
CA HIS A 183 -2.35 -8.48 2.20
C HIS A 183 -0.90 -8.66 1.75
N GLY A 184 0.06 -8.32 2.60
CA GLY A 184 1.49 -8.37 2.28
C GLY A 184 1.93 -7.36 1.23
N GLY A 185 3.18 -7.49 0.78
CA GLY A 185 3.78 -6.61 -0.21
C GLY A 185 4.00 -7.27 -1.57
N PHE A 186 4.66 -6.53 -2.45
CA PHE A 186 5.01 -6.99 -3.79
C PHE A 186 5.89 -8.25 -3.78
N THR A 187 6.86 -8.32 -2.86
CA THR A 187 7.81 -9.45 -2.79
C THR A 187 7.12 -10.77 -2.48
N GLU A 188 6.16 -10.77 -1.56
CA GLU A 188 5.37 -11.95 -1.20
C GLU A 188 4.49 -12.39 -2.38
N ARG A 189 3.82 -11.45 -3.04
CA ARG A 189 2.99 -11.75 -4.23
C ARG A 189 3.81 -12.27 -5.39
N LEU A 190 4.96 -11.64 -5.67
CA LEU A 190 5.89 -12.10 -6.71
C LEU A 190 6.39 -13.51 -6.42
N TYR A 191 6.72 -13.80 -5.16
CA TYR A 191 7.12 -15.15 -4.75
C TYR A 191 5.99 -16.15 -4.98
N ALA A 192 4.78 -15.83 -4.55
CA ALA A 192 3.61 -16.70 -4.73
C ALA A 192 3.31 -16.94 -6.22
N ALA A 193 3.32 -15.89 -7.06
CA ALA A 193 3.13 -16.01 -8.50
C ALA A 193 4.21 -16.88 -9.17
N ARG A 194 5.48 -16.72 -8.78
CA ARG A 194 6.59 -17.56 -9.29
C ARG A 194 6.47 -19.02 -8.85
N VAL A 195 5.99 -19.26 -7.63
CA VAL A 195 5.73 -20.63 -7.16
C VAL A 195 4.59 -21.24 -7.98
N HIS A 196 3.51 -20.49 -8.17
CA HIS A 196 2.35 -20.93 -8.95
C HIS A 196 2.72 -21.23 -10.42
N ALA A 197 3.44 -20.32 -11.07
CA ALA A 197 3.91 -20.53 -12.46
C ALA A 197 4.82 -21.76 -12.60
N ARG A 198 5.67 -22.04 -11.60
CA ARG A 198 6.51 -23.24 -11.60
C ARG A 198 5.70 -24.52 -11.41
N THR A 199 4.69 -24.50 -10.55
CA THR A 199 3.82 -25.67 -10.35
C THR A 199 2.90 -25.92 -11.56
N ALA A 200 2.45 -24.86 -12.24
CA ALA A 200 1.67 -24.98 -13.48
C ALA A 200 2.48 -25.58 -14.63
N ASN A 201 3.80 -25.34 -14.67
CA ASN A 201 4.71 -25.92 -15.66
C ASN A 201 5.12 -27.37 -15.33
N GLU A 202 4.76 -27.90 -14.15
CA GLU A 202 4.99 -29.30 -13.74
C GLU A 202 3.66 -29.92 -13.28
N PRO A 203 2.68 -30.08 -14.18
CA PRO A 203 1.33 -30.55 -13.82
C PRO A 203 1.33 -31.96 -13.20
N ASP A 204 2.34 -32.78 -13.48
CA ASP A 204 2.48 -34.13 -12.94
C ASP A 204 3.32 -34.21 -11.64
N ALA A 205 3.61 -33.08 -11.03
CA ALA A 205 4.39 -33.06 -9.79
C ALA A 205 3.60 -33.74 -8.65
N PRO A 206 4.12 -34.83 -8.06
CA PRO A 206 3.43 -35.52 -6.99
C PRO A 206 3.39 -34.67 -5.72
N VAL A 207 2.41 -34.95 -4.85
CA VAL A 207 2.35 -34.32 -3.54
C VAL A 207 3.30 -35.04 -2.57
N CYS A 208 3.90 -34.26 -1.67
CA CYS A 208 4.80 -34.78 -0.64
C CYS A 208 4.03 -35.65 0.36
N PRO A 209 4.43 -36.92 0.58
CA PRO A 209 3.75 -37.83 1.50
C PRO A 209 3.83 -37.39 2.97
N SER A 210 4.81 -36.53 3.31
CA SER A 210 5.03 -36.07 4.68
C SER A 210 4.27 -34.79 5.06
N CYS A 211 4.00 -33.87 4.10
CA CYS A 211 3.38 -32.60 4.41
C CYS A 211 2.34 -32.09 3.39
N GLY A 212 2.01 -32.90 2.36
CA GLY A 212 1.01 -32.56 1.35
C GLY A 212 1.38 -31.42 0.37
N LYS A 213 2.54 -30.77 0.51
CA LYS A 213 2.98 -29.73 -0.41
C LYS A 213 3.44 -30.32 -1.75
N PRO A 214 3.33 -29.59 -2.88
CA PRO A 214 3.81 -30.07 -4.17
C PRO A 214 5.31 -30.36 -4.12
N MET A 215 5.74 -31.38 -4.85
CA MET A 215 7.15 -31.74 -4.95
C MET A 215 7.79 -31.09 -6.20
N ARG A 216 9.11 -31.05 -6.24
CA ARG A 216 9.88 -30.46 -7.35
C ARG A 216 10.93 -31.45 -7.82
N LYS A 217 11.11 -31.51 -9.14
CA LYS A 217 12.20 -32.28 -9.74
C LYS A 217 13.56 -31.66 -9.37
N ARG A 218 14.43 -32.46 -8.79
CA ARG A 218 15.80 -32.07 -8.39
C ARG A 218 16.78 -33.13 -8.87
N THR A 219 18.01 -32.73 -9.07
CA THR A 219 19.11 -33.67 -9.41
C THR A 219 20.01 -33.82 -8.20
N ALA A 220 20.33 -35.03 -7.84
CA ALA A 220 21.24 -35.31 -6.74
C ALA A 220 22.67 -34.88 -7.10
N GLY A 221 23.24 -33.94 -6.30
CA GLY A 221 24.58 -33.37 -6.58
C GLY A 221 25.74 -34.17 -6.02
N LYS A 222 25.50 -35.05 -5.04
CA LYS A 222 26.54 -35.82 -4.34
C LYS A 222 25.99 -37.18 -3.86
N GLY A 223 26.86 -38.19 -3.68
CA GLY A 223 26.55 -39.50 -3.15
C GLY A 223 26.30 -40.53 -4.24
N PRO A 224 25.86 -41.77 -3.88
CA PRO A 224 25.72 -42.89 -4.79
C PRO A 224 24.66 -42.69 -5.89
N HIS A 225 23.80 -41.67 -5.75
CA HIS A 225 22.76 -41.31 -6.70
C HIS A 225 23.07 -39.96 -7.41
N ALA A 226 24.32 -39.52 -7.41
CA ALA A 226 24.73 -38.27 -8.10
C ALA A 226 24.34 -38.31 -9.60
N GLY A 227 23.66 -37.25 -10.06
CA GLY A 227 23.14 -37.16 -11.43
C GLY A 227 21.72 -37.70 -11.61
N GLN A 228 21.17 -38.44 -10.67
CA GLN A 228 19.80 -38.93 -10.76
C GLN A 228 18.77 -37.86 -10.38
N ALA A 229 17.69 -37.82 -11.14
CA ALA A 229 16.57 -36.93 -10.86
C ALA A 229 15.65 -37.58 -9.79
N PHE A 230 15.15 -36.76 -8.88
CA PHE A 230 14.21 -37.16 -7.85
C PHE A 230 13.22 -36.00 -7.53
N TRP A 231 12.09 -36.36 -6.94
CA TRP A 231 11.14 -35.41 -6.43
C TRP A 231 11.50 -35.00 -5.00
N GLY A 232 11.80 -33.74 -4.77
CA GLY A 232 12.03 -33.15 -3.43
C GLY A 232 10.91 -32.24 -3.01
N CYS A 233 10.54 -32.26 -1.73
CA CYS A 233 9.50 -31.39 -1.19
C CYS A 233 9.82 -29.91 -1.41
N SER A 234 8.82 -29.11 -1.82
CA SER A 234 8.97 -27.64 -1.95
C SER A 234 9.15 -26.95 -0.61
N GLY A 235 8.76 -27.61 0.50
CA GLY A 235 8.93 -27.12 1.87
C GLY A 235 10.31 -27.37 2.50
N TYR A 236 11.31 -27.78 1.72
CA TYR A 236 12.68 -27.89 2.24
C TYR A 236 13.24 -26.51 2.64
N PRO A 237 13.93 -26.34 3.77
CA PRO A 237 14.49 -27.35 4.68
C PRO A 237 13.57 -27.87 5.77
N GLU A 238 12.40 -27.31 5.98
CA GLU A 238 11.44 -27.68 7.03
C GLU A 238 10.87 -29.10 6.83
N CYS A 239 10.60 -29.45 5.57
CA CYS A 239 10.19 -30.79 5.19
C CYS A 239 11.23 -31.43 4.24
N LYS A 240 11.77 -32.58 4.65
CA LYS A 240 12.79 -33.33 3.90
C LYS A 240 12.19 -34.47 3.06
N GLY A 241 10.88 -34.43 2.74
CA GLY A 241 10.22 -35.44 1.94
C GLY A 241 10.83 -35.58 0.55
N ILE A 242 11.18 -36.82 0.15
CA ILE A 242 11.70 -37.18 -1.16
C ILE A 242 10.89 -38.33 -1.75
N ARG A 243 10.80 -38.36 -3.09
CA ARG A 243 10.19 -39.47 -3.85
C ARG A 243 11.03 -39.75 -5.08
N GLY A 244 11.35 -41.01 -5.36
CA GLY A 244 12.03 -41.43 -6.58
C GLY A 244 11.17 -41.13 -7.81
N MET A 245 11.79 -40.86 -8.95
CA MET A 245 11.09 -40.89 -10.22
C MET A 245 10.90 -42.38 -10.57
N ALA A 246 9.65 -42.84 -10.66
CA ALA A 246 9.37 -44.14 -11.23
C ALA A 246 9.81 -44.09 -12.70
N GLU A 247 10.65 -45.04 -13.11
CA GLU A 247 10.92 -45.28 -14.52
C GLU A 247 9.59 -45.63 -15.21
N GLU A 248 9.21 -44.86 -16.21
CA GLU A 248 8.14 -45.21 -17.16
C GLU A 248 8.65 -46.32 -18.08
N SER A 249 8.78 -47.55 -17.52
CA SER A 249 8.95 -48.74 -18.31
C SER A 249 8.28 -49.90 -17.53
N ASP A 250 7.12 -50.26 -17.95
CA ASP A 250 6.39 -51.52 -17.95
C ASP A 250 4.89 -51.34 -17.69
N ARG A 251 4.24 -50.77 -18.69
CA ARG A 251 2.81 -50.99 -18.95
C ARG A 251 2.63 -51.44 -20.41
N SER A 252 3.30 -52.52 -20.79
CA SER A 252 2.90 -53.29 -21.95
C SER A 252 3.19 -54.76 -21.67
N ASP A 253 2.22 -55.61 -21.95
CA ASP A 253 2.23 -57.06 -21.97
C ASP A 253 1.98 -57.76 -20.63
N LYS A 254 0.70 -57.97 -20.35
CA LYS A 254 0.14 -59.26 -19.97
C LYS A 254 -1.35 -59.28 -20.29
N SER A 255 -1.63 -59.40 -21.59
CA SER A 255 -2.85 -60.03 -22.05
C SER A 255 -2.46 -61.38 -22.66
N ASP A 256 -3.28 -62.37 -22.41
CA ASP A 256 -3.34 -63.69 -23.04
C ASP A 256 -2.34 -64.79 -22.65
N LYS A 257 -2.82 -65.65 -21.82
CA LYS A 257 -2.90 -67.09 -22.20
C LYS A 257 -3.99 -67.78 -21.39
N SER A 258 -5.13 -67.91 -22.06
CA SER A 258 -6.10 -69.04 -21.81
C SER A 258 -5.46 -70.36 -22.15
N ASP A 259 -5.81 -71.37 -21.48
CA ASP A 259 -6.36 -72.60 -21.95
C ASP A 259 -5.85 -73.89 -21.24
N LYS A 260 -6.82 -74.69 -20.91
CA LYS A 260 -6.94 -76.14 -20.92
C LYS A 260 -6.45 -76.98 -19.75
N SER A 261 -7.51 -77.54 -19.21
CA SER A 261 -7.85 -79.00 -19.09
C SER A 261 -7.07 -79.77 -18.01
N ASP A 262 -7.58 -80.60 -17.25
CA ASP A 262 -8.66 -81.57 -17.35
C ASP A 262 -8.86 -82.25 -15.97
N ARG A 263 -10.10 -82.62 -15.66
CA ARG A 263 -10.54 -83.86 -15.01
C ARG A 263 -9.85 -84.40 -13.77
N SER A 264 -10.59 -84.64 -12.77
CA SER A 264 -11.34 -85.79 -12.32
C SER A 264 -11.30 -85.98 -10.80
N ASP A 265 -12.40 -86.17 -10.34
CA ASP A 265 -12.99 -87.23 -9.53
C ASP A 265 -12.94 -87.16 -8.00
N SER A 266 -14.13 -87.02 -7.59
CA SER A 266 -14.87 -87.91 -6.69
C SER A 266 -14.76 -87.80 -5.17
N ARG A 267 -15.97 -87.64 -4.66
CA ARG A 267 -16.57 -88.26 -3.47
C ARG A 267 -16.38 -87.60 -2.10
N SER A 268 -17.53 -87.15 -1.73
CA SER A 268 -18.40 -87.62 -0.65
C SER A 268 -17.90 -87.33 0.76
N SER A 269 -18.57 -86.65 1.58
CA SER A 269 -19.84 -86.97 2.26
C SER A 269 -20.03 -85.88 3.37
N SER A 270 -21.22 -85.40 3.43
CA SER A 270 -21.82 -84.81 4.64
C SER A 270 -22.01 -85.92 5.69
N PRO A 271 -22.52 -85.66 6.91
CA PRO A 271 -23.14 -84.50 7.49
C PRO A 271 -22.86 -84.23 8.99
N ALA A 272 -23.51 -83.15 9.44
CA ALA A 272 -24.16 -82.92 10.76
C ALA A 272 -23.31 -82.79 12.03
N SER A 273 -23.37 -81.72 12.70
CA SER A 273 -24.35 -81.29 13.69
C SER A 273 -24.18 -79.80 13.97
#